data_8bc57de096be23b7ed77adefb7a4e102
#
_entry.id   8bc57de096be23b7ed77adefb7a4e102
#
_cell.length_a   1.000
_cell.length_b   1.000
_cell.length_c   1.000
_cell.angle_alpha   90.00
_cell.angle_beta   90.00
_cell.angle_gamma   90.00
#
_symmetry.space_group_name_H-M   'P 1'
#
loop_
_entity.id
_entity.type
_entity.pdbx_description
1 polymer ?
#
loop_
_entity_poly.entity_id
_entity_poly.type
_entity_poly.pdbx_seq_one_letter_code
_entity_poly.pdbx_strand_id
1 'polypeptide(L)'
;MVDIRVTGLVKSFDLEKRILDGLSFQVDSGERVGLLGRNGAGKTTVFRMLTGELEPDEGEVQIAAGRRVGLISQIPVYPEGYTVEDVLQTAFARMFRMKDEMDALALRMEQGDSGADTLRRYGELNAKFEGLGGWDTETAVNKVANGLSIPREMRQREFACLSGGEKTRVNLGRLILEDTDILLLDEPTNHLDLQATEWLEGYLRRFRGTVLTISHDRYFLDRTVTRIIEIQDGKAEFYSGNYSFYAIEKERRYQERMKQYLKEQAKIAQLEKAAEQMHLWAFMGNDALHKRAFSMEKRIERMRTTAKPTKARKLEARFQSREFKGDEVLQIKGVSKAFGEKRLFEDVYLRCEGGERIALLGENGTGKTTLLNMLTGSERPDSGVIRLGPAVKAAYLPQVIHFEHPERSILDTMLYELDITPQSARNRLAAYQFTGEDVFKSVSVLSGGELSRLRLCMLMDESINLLILDEPTNHLDIDSREWLEQAGEAFDGTLLFVSHDRYFINRFATRVWELAGGVITDYPMGFAQYRQAKEEERAAAAAAVQVQSAAPKKNGSRGNRAQQAAKKQLTICETAIARLEADSARLEAEMAENACDAEKLNALYQEQQDVQKRLEQEMERWEELSLQAEEQEER
;
A
#
# COMPACT_ATOMS: atom_id res chain seq x y z
N MET A 1 19.19 -4.64 -19.69
CA MET A 1 19.71 -3.27 -19.96
C MET A 1 19.46 -2.47 -18.71
N VAL A 2 20.42 -1.67 -18.26
CA VAL A 2 20.27 -0.86 -17.02
C VAL A 2 19.57 0.44 -17.39
N ASP A 3 18.42 0.73 -16.75
CA ASP A 3 17.67 1.98 -16.94
C ASP A 3 18.12 3.06 -15.96
N ILE A 4 18.45 2.67 -14.71
CA ILE A 4 18.91 3.59 -13.66
C ILE A 4 20.21 3.04 -13.06
N ARG A 5 21.24 3.87 -12.98
CA ARG A 5 22.50 3.56 -12.28
C ARG A 5 22.86 4.69 -11.33
N VAL A 6 23.09 4.33 -10.10
CA VAL A 6 23.52 5.22 -9.01
C VAL A 6 24.86 4.72 -8.52
N THR A 7 25.87 5.58 -8.45
CA THR A 7 27.23 5.20 -8.07
C THR A 7 27.80 6.16 -7.04
N GLY A 8 28.07 5.66 -5.83
CA GLY A 8 28.78 6.40 -4.79
C GLY A 8 28.12 7.67 -4.31
N LEU A 9 26.78 7.76 -4.28
CA LEU A 9 26.08 8.97 -3.89
C LEU A 9 26.35 9.34 -2.43
N VAL A 10 26.79 10.57 -2.23
CA VAL A 10 26.93 11.22 -0.92
C VAL A 10 26.07 12.47 -0.89
N LYS A 11 25.34 12.69 0.20
CA LYS A 11 24.58 13.91 0.45
C LYS A 11 24.52 14.25 1.92
N SER A 12 24.80 15.52 2.24
CA SER A 12 24.65 16.11 3.56
C SER A 12 23.79 17.37 3.43
N PHE A 13 22.90 17.62 4.40
CA PHE A 13 22.19 18.88 4.52
C PHE A 13 22.76 19.74 5.64
N ASP A 14 23.45 19.09 6.61
CA ASP A 14 24.20 19.73 7.69
C ASP A 14 25.65 19.30 7.66
N LEU A 15 26.54 20.12 8.19
CA LEU A 15 27.98 19.88 8.20
C LEU A 15 28.39 18.63 9.02
N GLU A 16 27.50 18.15 9.90
CA GLU A 16 27.81 17.04 10.83
C GLU A 16 27.21 15.69 10.43
N LYS A 17 26.16 15.65 9.59
CA LYS A 17 25.44 14.40 9.32
C LYS A 17 25.24 14.12 7.82
N ARG A 18 25.93 13.11 7.32
CA ARG A 18 25.66 12.55 6.00
C ARG A 18 24.37 11.73 6.03
N ILE A 19 23.45 12.04 5.13
CA ILE A 19 22.22 11.26 4.94
C ILE A 19 22.47 10.07 4.02
N LEU A 20 23.24 10.30 2.95
CA LEU A 20 23.72 9.25 2.06
C LEU A 20 25.26 9.21 2.15
N ASP A 21 25.84 8.02 2.26
CA ASP A 21 27.27 7.80 2.43
C ASP A 21 27.78 6.70 1.50
N GLY A 22 27.93 7.06 0.21
CA GLY A 22 28.42 6.17 -0.83
C GLY A 22 27.34 5.20 -1.36
N LEU A 23 26.08 5.63 -1.41
CA LEU A 23 24.96 4.82 -1.90
C LEU A 23 25.19 4.43 -3.36
N SER A 24 25.10 3.12 -3.66
CA SER A 24 25.26 2.60 -5.01
C SER A 24 24.25 1.48 -5.29
N PHE A 25 23.53 1.61 -6.40
CA PHE A 25 22.60 0.57 -6.88
C PHE A 25 22.31 0.73 -8.38
N GLN A 26 21.71 -0.29 -8.97
CA GLN A 26 21.23 -0.24 -10.34
C GLN A 26 19.84 -0.86 -10.44
N VAL A 27 19.05 -0.39 -11.42
CA VAL A 27 17.74 -0.93 -11.75
C VAL A 27 17.71 -1.27 -13.22
N ASP A 28 17.36 -2.50 -13.55
CA ASP A 28 17.28 -2.99 -14.90
C ASP A 28 15.94 -2.66 -15.58
N SER A 29 15.94 -2.65 -16.91
CA SER A 29 14.77 -2.32 -17.72
C SER A 29 13.62 -3.29 -17.45
N GLY A 30 12.43 -2.75 -17.15
CA GLY A 30 11.24 -3.53 -16.82
C GLY A 30 11.23 -4.09 -15.39
N GLU A 31 12.23 -3.76 -14.56
CA GLU A 31 12.27 -4.17 -13.15
C GLU A 31 11.28 -3.34 -12.32
N ARG A 32 10.72 -3.97 -11.28
CA ARG A 32 9.84 -3.31 -10.29
C ARG A 32 10.53 -3.37 -8.93
N VAL A 33 11.05 -2.25 -8.50
CA VAL A 33 11.91 -2.14 -7.32
C VAL A 33 11.23 -1.28 -6.25
N GLY A 34 11.19 -1.79 -5.01
CA GLY A 34 10.81 -1.04 -3.82
C GLY A 34 12.04 -0.42 -3.15
N LEU A 35 12.03 0.89 -2.91
CA LEU A 35 13.07 1.58 -2.15
C LEU A 35 12.59 1.82 -0.73
N LEU A 36 13.13 1.06 0.23
CA LEU A 36 12.75 1.12 1.63
C LEU A 36 13.82 1.79 2.50
N GLY A 37 13.44 2.14 3.72
CA GLY A 37 14.31 2.75 4.73
C GLY A 37 13.49 3.59 5.71
N ARG A 38 14.06 3.91 6.85
CA ARG A 38 13.42 4.75 7.87
C ARG A 38 13.07 6.13 7.34
N ASN A 39 12.18 6.85 8.03
CA ASN A 39 11.97 8.26 7.75
C ASN A 39 13.28 9.03 7.95
N GLY A 40 13.59 9.93 7.01
CA GLY A 40 14.86 10.64 6.99
C GLY A 40 16.07 9.85 6.45
N ALA A 41 15.92 8.60 5.98
CA ALA A 41 17.01 7.82 5.38
C ALA A 41 17.45 8.31 3.98
N GLY A 42 16.81 9.35 3.43
CA GLY A 42 17.18 9.92 2.14
C GLY A 42 16.45 9.36 0.93
N LYS A 43 15.35 8.60 1.09
CA LYS A 43 14.58 8.01 -0.02
C LYS A 43 14.10 9.05 -1.03
N THR A 44 13.36 10.07 -0.58
CA THR A 44 12.89 11.19 -1.43
C THR A 44 14.05 12.03 -1.98
N THR A 45 15.15 12.13 -1.23
CA THR A 45 16.39 12.79 -1.68
C THR A 45 16.97 12.10 -2.90
N VAL A 46 17.01 10.75 -2.89
CA VAL A 46 17.44 9.95 -4.05
C VAL A 46 16.53 10.21 -5.25
N PHE A 47 15.22 10.28 -5.07
CA PHE A 47 14.28 10.57 -6.16
C PHE A 47 14.52 11.95 -6.77
N ARG A 48 14.75 12.98 -5.95
CA ARG A 48 15.08 14.33 -6.43
C ARG A 48 16.41 14.38 -7.18
N MET A 49 17.38 13.54 -6.82
CA MET A 49 18.62 13.43 -7.58
C MET A 49 18.42 12.68 -8.90
N LEU A 50 17.56 11.65 -8.93
CA LEU A 50 17.19 10.94 -10.16
C LEU A 50 16.49 11.85 -11.18
N THR A 51 15.73 12.84 -10.71
CA THR A 51 15.06 13.82 -11.58
C THR A 51 15.91 15.03 -11.94
N GLY A 52 17.09 15.15 -11.33
CA GLY A 52 17.96 16.32 -11.53
C GLY A 52 17.53 17.58 -10.76
N GLU A 53 16.54 17.47 -9.86
CA GLU A 53 16.12 18.60 -9.00
C GLU A 53 17.12 18.92 -7.90
N LEU A 54 17.95 17.95 -7.54
CA LEU A 54 18.97 18.05 -6.51
C LEU A 54 20.28 17.44 -7.01
N GLU A 55 21.37 18.17 -6.87
CA GLU A 55 22.70 17.66 -7.17
C GLU A 55 23.29 16.89 -5.98
N PRO A 56 23.95 15.75 -6.20
CA PRO A 56 24.72 15.06 -5.17
C PRO A 56 25.96 15.85 -4.79
N ASP A 57 26.46 15.68 -3.55
CA ASP A 57 27.73 16.26 -3.13
C ASP A 57 28.91 15.47 -3.71
N GLU A 58 28.76 14.12 -3.77
CA GLU A 58 29.71 13.21 -4.45
C GLU A 58 28.92 12.10 -5.13
N GLY A 59 29.54 11.46 -6.13
CA GLY A 59 28.93 10.35 -6.88
C GLY A 59 28.17 10.80 -8.12
N GLU A 60 27.51 9.86 -8.76
CA GLU A 60 26.86 10.07 -10.06
C GLU A 60 25.55 9.32 -10.18
N VAL A 61 24.58 9.97 -10.85
CA VAL A 61 23.31 9.38 -11.26
C VAL A 61 23.24 9.32 -12.78
N GLN A 62 22.99 8.15 -13.33
CA GLN A 62 22.84 7.92 -14.76
C GLN A 62 21.48 7.29 -15.06
N ILE A 63 20.73 7.91 -15.96
CA ILE A 63 19.52 7.35 -16.55
C ILE A 63 19.81 7.02 -18.01
N ALA A 64 19.31 5.87 -18.49
CA ALA A 64 19.53 5.43 -19.86
C ALA A 64 19.05 6.49 -20.86
N ALA A 65 19.88 6.79 -21.86
CA ALA A 65 19.59 7.82 -22.85
C ALA A 65 18.27 7.56 -23.58
N GLY A 66 17.46 8.60 -23.74
CA GLY A 66 16.17 8.53 -24.45
C GLY A 66 15.01 7.97 -23.61
N ARG A 67 15.22 7.57 -22.35
CA ARG A 67 14.15 7.14 -21.43
C ARG A 67 13.47 8.35 -20.80
N ARG A 68 12.15 8.29 -20.74
CA ARG A 68 11.31 9.32 -20.12
C ARG A 68 10.98 8.91 -18.68
N VAL A 69 11.28 9.79 -17.74
CA VAL A 69 11.06 9.59 -16.31
C VAL A 69 9.83 10.37 -15.89
N GLY A 70 8.90 9.69 -15.25
CA GLY A 70 7.75 10.30 -14.58
C GLY A 70 7.89 10.21 -13.06
N LEU A 71 7.68 11.33 -12.35
CA LEU A 71 7.78 11.40 -10.88
C LEU A 71 6.46 11.88 -10.25
N ILE A 72 6.02 11.23 -9.18
CA ILE A 72 4.80 11.61 -8.42
C ILE A 72 5.07 12.55 -7.25
N SER A 73 6.29 12.91 -6.90
CA SER A 73 6.54 13.68 -5.67
C SER A 73 6.13 15.15 -5.73
N GLN A 74 6.04 15.75 -6.90
CA GLN A 74 5.69 17.17 -7.05
C GLN A 74 4.40 17.34 -7.85
N ILE A 75 3.50 18.15 -7.28
CA ILE A 75 2.30 18.59 -8.00
C ILE A 75 2.73 19.80 -8.85
N PRO A 76 2.69 19.72 -10.19
CA PRO A 76 3.01 20.85 -11.05
C PRO A 76 2.07 22.01 -10.79
N VAL A 77 2.60 23.22 -10.97
CA VAL A 77 1.77 24.43 -10.93
C VAL A 77 1.09 24.57 -12.30
N TYR A 78 -0.22 24.55 -12.30
CA TYR A 78 -1.03 24.74 -13.50
C TYR A 78 -1.52 26.17 -13.58
N PRO A 79 -1.82 26.70 -14.78
CA PRO A 79 -2.44 28.01 -14.95
C PRO A 79 -3.76 28.11 -14.21
N GLU A 80 -4.13 29.34 -13.81
CA GLU A 80 -5.44 29.62 -13.20
C GLU A 80 -6.58 29.22 -14.16
N GLY A 81 -7.65 28.67 -13.61
CA GLY A 81 -8.82 28.23 -14.37
C GLY A 81 -8.71 26.83 -14.97
N TYR A 82 -7.54 26.13 -14.85
CA TYR A 82 -7.46 24.76 -15.32
C TYR A 82 -8.39 23.85 -14.50
N THR A 83 -9.25 23.11 -15.20
CA THR A 83 -10.06 22.05 -14.61
C THR A 83 -9.22 20.79 -14.40
N VAL A 84 -9.74 19.86 -13.62
CA VAL A 84 -9.12 18.52 -13.47
C VAL A 84 -9.02 17.80 -14.82
N GLU A 85 -10.03 17.95 -15.69
CA GLU A 85 -10.00 17.37 -17.04
C GLU A 85 -8.86 17.95 -17.87
N ASP A 86 -8.65 19.27 -17.83
CA ASP A 86 -7.54 19.93 -18.54
C ASP A 86 -6.18 19.41 -18.04
N VAL A 87 -6.04 19.24 -16.72
CA VAL A 87 -4.81 18.68 -16.12
C VAL A 87 -4.55 17.26 -16.61
N LEU A 88 -5.56 16.38 -16.66
CA LEU A 88 -5.41 15.03 -17.18
C LEU A 88 -5.04 15.03 -18.68
N GLN A 89 -5.61 15.95 -19.44
CA GLN A 89 -5.30 16.09 -20.87
C GLN A 89 -3.90 16.60 -21.15
N THR A 90 -3.25 17.30 -20.20
CA THR A 90 -1.82 17.71 -20.38
C THR A 90 -0.88 16.52 -20.60
N ALA A 91 -1.24 15.32 -20.14
CA ALA A 91 -0.49 14.09 -20.40
C ALA A 91 -0.31 13.82 -21.90
N PHE A 92 -1.25 14.27 -22.72
CA PHE A 92 -1.26 14.07 -24.16
C PHE A 92 -0.65 15.25 -24.95
N ALA A 93 -0.02 16.23 -24.29
CA ALA A 93 0.51 17.44 -24.92
C ALA A 93 1.43 17.15 -26.14
N ARG A 94 2.16 16.02 -26.11
CA ARG A 94 2.98 15.58 -27.24
C ARG A 94 2.13 15.08 -28.42
N MET A 95 1.07 14.34 -28.12
CA MET A 95 0.15 13.84 -29.14
C MET A 95 -0.62 14.98 -29.80
N PHE A 96 -1.07 15.96 -29.01
CA PHE A 96 -1.72 17.15 -29.54
C PHE A 96 -0.78 17.95 -30.46
N ARG A 97 0.48 18.14 -30.08
CA ARG A 97 1.49 18.77 -30.97
C ARG A 97 1.72 17.99 -32.26
N MET A 98 1.74 16.65 -32.19
CA MET A 98 1.82 15.83 -33.42
C MET A 98 0.57 16.00 -34.29
N LYS A 99 -0.61 16.07 -33.69
CA LYS A 99 -1.86 16.32 -34.38
C LYS A 99 -1.86 17.69 -35.07
N ASP A 100 -1.44 18.75 -34.37
CA ASP A 100 -1.34 20.10 -34.93
C ASP A 100 -0.38 20.13 -36.12
N GLU A 101 0.77 19.39 -36.04
CA GLU A 101 1.72 19.26 -37.18
C GLU A 101 1.08 18.49 -38.34
N MET A 102 0.33 17.42 -38.07
CA MET A 102 -0.42 16.68 -39.08
C MET A 102 -1.49 17.53 -39.74
N ASP A 103 -2.26 18.28 -38.97
CA ASP A 103 -3.32 19.18 -39.48
C ASP A 103 -2.71 20.31 -40.34
N ALA A 104 -1.57 20.86 -39.92
CA ALA A 104 -0.81 21.84 -40.73
C ALA A 104 -0.30 21.27 -42.05
N LEU A 105 0.18 20.01 -42.06
CA LEU A 105 0.62 19.32 -43.27
C LEU A 105 -0.59 18.99 -44.18
N ALA A 106 -1.71 18.57 -43.62
CA ALA A 106 -2.95 18.32 -44.37
C ALA A 106 -3.45 19.60 -45.08
N LEU A 107 -3.45 20.74 -44.38
CA LEU A 107 -3.83 22.03 -44.96
C LEU A 107 -2.89 22.44 -46.12
N ARG A 108 -1.58 22.18 -46.01
CA ARG A 108 -0.62 22.41 -47.12
C ARG A 108 -0.92 21.52 -48.31
N MET A 109 -1.25 20.25 -48.09
CA MET A 109 -1.63 19.32 -49.15
C MET A 109 -2.92 19.77 -49.86
N GLU A 110 -3.90 20.28 -49.15
CA GLU A 110 -5.13 20.87 -49.73
C GLU A 110 -4.83 22.11 -50.57
N GLN A 111 -3.81 22.91 -50.20
CA GLN A 111 -3.35 24.09 -50.95
C GLN A 111 -2.49 23.75 -52.15
N GLY A 112 -2.26 22.47 -52.44
CA GLY A 112 -1.52 22.00 -53.64
C GLY A 112 -0.06 21.62 -53.41
N ASP A 113 0.46 21.72 -52.19
CA ASP A 113 1.81 21.25 -51.80
C ASP A 113 1.79 19.75 -51.48
N SER A 114 1.62 18.91 -52.49
CA SER A 114 1.63 17.43 -52.36
C SER A 114 3.01 16.82 -52.67
N GLY A 115 4.09 17.49 -52.27
CA GLY A 115 5.44 17.00 -52.44
C GLY A 115 5.67 15.66 -51.74
N ALA A 116 6.55 14.80 -52.28
CA ALA A 116 6.85 13.47 -51.71
C ALA A 116 7.34 13.54 -50.27
N ASP A 117 8.03 14.60 -49.86
CA ASP A 117 8.49 14.81 -48.47
C ASP A 117 7.35 15.17 -47.52
N THR A 118 6.36 15.99 -47.97
CA THR A 118 5.18 16.34 -47.20
C THR A 118 4.31 15.10 -46.91
N LEU A 119 4.06 14.28 -47.93
CA LEU A 119 3.33 13.02 -47.83
C LEU A 119 4.05 12.02 -46.89
N ARG A 120 5.37 11.87 -47.05
CA ARG A 120 6.15 10.98 -46.19
C ARG A 120 6.09 11.43 -44.73
N ARG A 121 6.27 12.72 -44.47
CA ARG A 121 6.25 13.29 -43.09
C ARG A 121 4.87 13.12 -42.45
N TYR A 122 3.79 13.37 -43.19
CA TYR A 122 2.42 13.13 -42.73
C TYR A 122 2.19 11.65 -42.39
N GLY A 123 2.61 10.73 -43.24
CA GLY A 123 2.51 9.29 -43.03
C GLY A 123 3.28 8.82 -41.80
N GLU A 124 4.50 9.31 -41.59
CA GLU A 124 5.32 9.00 -40.39
C GLU A 124 4.66 9.52 -39.11
N LEU A 125 4.10 10.74 -39.11
CA LEU A 125 3.41 11.31 -37.96
C LEU A 125 2.11 10.59 -37.68
N ASN A 126 1.33 10.29 -38.71
CA ASN A 126 0.05 9.57 -38.54
C ASN A 126 0.29 8.16 -37.97
N ALA A 127 1.27 7.41 -38.50
CA ALA A 127 1.62 6.09 -37.97
C ALA A 127 2.09 6.15 -36.50
N LYS A 128 2.86 7.18 -36.13
CA LYS A 128 3.25 7.41 -34.72
C LYS A 128 2.07 7.79 -33.84
N PHE A 129 1.20 8.69 -34.30
CA PHE A 129 0.00 9.14 -33.57
C PHE A 129 -0.97 7.99 -33.33
N GLU A 130 -1.23 7.16 -34.35
CA GLU A 130 -2.06 5.97 -34.25
C GLU A 130 -1.43 4.92 -33.33
N GLY A 131 -0.11 4.66 -33.48
CA GLY A 131 0.62 3.71 -32.61
C GLY A 131 0.65 4.10 -31.14
N LEU A 132 0.50 5.38 -30.81
CA LEU A 132 0.38 5.91 -29.46
C LEU A 132 -1.07 5.96 -28.95
N GLY A 133 -2.07 5.55 -29.76
CA GLY A 133 -3.48 5.61 -29.38
C GLY A 133 -4.06 7.03 -29.39
N GLY A 134 -3.55 7.91 -30.24
CA GLY A 134 -3.92 9.33 -30.27
C GLY A 134 -5.41 9.61 -30.51
N TRP A 135 -6.14 8.67 -31.12
CA TRP A 135 -7.59 8.75 -31.35
C TRP A 135 -8.44 8.34 -30.11
N ASP A 136 -7.86 7.64 -29.12
CA ASP A 136 -8.56 7.06 -27.97
C ASP A 136 -8.26 7.78 -26.65
N THR A 137 -7.78 9.02 -26.68
CA THR A 137 -7.35 9.78 -25.50
C THR A 137 -8.48 9.96 -24.48
N GLU A 138 -9.70 10.22 -24.92
CA GLU A 138 -10.87 10.36 -24.04
C GLU A 138 -11.21 9.04 -23.31
N THR A 139 -11.14 7.93 -24.03
CA THR A 139 -11.32 6.58 -23.43
C THR A 139 -10.24 6.28 -22.40
N ALA A 140 -8.98 6.65 -22.68
CA ALA A 140 -7.87 6.49 -21.75
C ALA A 140 -8.08 7.33 -20.48
N VAL A 141 -8.46 8.62 -20.62
CA VAL A 141 -8.79 9.49 -19.48
C VAL A 141 -9.93 8.87 -18.66
N ASN A 142 -11.02 8.45 -19.28
CA ASN A 142 -12.17 7.85 -18.60
C ASN A 142 -11.77 6.59 -17.81
N LYS A 143 -10.94 5.74 -18.39
CA LYS A 143 -10.45 4.51 -17.75
C LYS A 143 -9.60 4.80 -16.53
N VAL A 144 -8.64 5.73 -16.63
CA VAL A 144 -7.75 6.09 -15.52
C VAL A 144 -8.52 6.84 -14.44
N ALA A 145 -9.36 7.79 -14.81
CA ALA A 145 -10.15 8.56 -13.87
C ALA A 145 -11.13 7.68 -13.06
N ASN A 146 -11.82 6.75 -13.73
CA ASN A 146 -12.68 5.79 -13.04
C ASN A 146 -11.89 4.86 -12.12
N GLY A 147 -10.71 4.41 -12.57
CA GLY A 147 -9.83 3.56 -11.77
C GLY A 147 -9.29 4.23 -10.52
N LEU A 148 -9.03 5.52 -10.59
CA LEU A 148 -8.55 6.33 -9.47
C LEU A 148 -9.67 6.99 -8.67
N SER A 149 -10.93 6.60 -8.86
CA SER A 149 -12.09 7.18 -8.17
C SER A 149 -12.16 8.70 -8.34
N ILE A 150 -11.93 9.21 -9.57
CA ILE A 150 -12.11 10.63 -9.95
C ILE A 150 -13.47 10.78 -10.65
N PRO A 151 -14.53 11.18 -9.93
CA PRO A 151 -15.87 11.26 -10.49
C PRO A 151 -16.00 12.40 -11.53
N ARG A 152 -17.00 12.33 -12.42
CA ARG A 152 -17.21 13.33 -13.47
C ARG A 152 -17.42 14.75 -12.93
N GLU A 153 -18.08 14.89 -11.80
CA GLU A 153 -18.32 16.17 -11.12
C GLU A 153 -16.99 16.81 -10.68
N MET A 154 -16.07 16.02 -10.18
CA MET A 154 -14.73 16.47 -9.79
C MET A 154 -13.91 16.93 -11.01
N ARG A 155 -14.09 16.29 -12.18
CA ARG A 155 -13.32 16.63 -13.39
C ARG A 155 -13.61 18.05 -13.89
N GLN A 156 -14.81 18.56 -13.63
CA GLN A 156 -15.22 19.92 -14.01
C GLN A 156 -14.80 20.99 -13.01
N ARG A 157 -14.28 20.59 -11.83
CA ARG A 157 -13.80 21.54 -10.81
C ARG A 157 -12.43 22.07 -11.18
N GLU A 158 -12.15 23.30 -10.78
CA GLU A 158 -10.81 23.86 -10.89
C GLU A 158 -9.82 23.09 -10.03
N PHE A 159 -8.68 22.75 -10.62
CA PHE A 159 -7.60 22.01 -9.93
C PHE A 159 -7.08 22.75 -8.70
N ALA A 160 -7.03 24.09 -8.76
CA ALA A 160 -6.60 24.92 -7.64
C ALA A 160 -7.45 24.73 -6.38
N CYS A 161 -8.76 24.49 -6.54
CA CYS A 161 -9.75 24.33 -5.46
C CYS A 161 -9.76 22.95 -4.82
N LEU A 162 -8.95 21.99 -5.31
CA LEU A 162 -8.88 20.66 -4.77
C LEU A 162 -8.07 20.58 -3.47
N SER A 163 -8.43 19.63 -2.61
CA SER A 163 -7.59 19.25 -1.45
C SER A 163 -6.24 18.67 -1.90
N GLY A 164 -5.26 18.66 -1.01
CA GLY A 164 -3.93 18.09 -1.31
C GLY A 164 -3.98 16.64 -1.79
N GLY A 165 -4.79 15.81 -1.14
CA GLY A 165 -4.98 14.41 -1.54
C GLY A 165 -5.67 14.22 -2.89
N GLU A 166 -6.67 15.06 -3.21
CA GLU A 166 -7.31 15.07 -4.53
C GLU A 166 -6.33 15.50 -5.62
N LYS A 167 -5.51 16.52 -5.36
CA LYS A 167 -4.45 16.98 -6.27
C LYS A 167 -3.43 15.87 -6.56
N THR A 168 -2.99 15.15 -5.52
CA THR A 168 -2.07 14.02 -5.67
C THR A 168 -2.68 12.91 -6.53
N ARG A 169 -3.95 12.60 -6.32
CA ARG A 169 -4.70 11.59 -7.09
C ARG A 169 -4.82 11.97 -8.57
N VAL A 170 -5.15 13.22 -8.86
CA VAL A 170 -5.24 13.73 -10.24
C VAL A 170 -3.87 13.71 -10.91
N ASN A 171 -2.82 14.14 -10.21
CA ASN A 171 -1.46 14.11 -10.75
C ASN A 171 -0.96 12.69 -11.02
N LEU A 172 -1.32 11.73 -10.17
CA LEU A 172 -1.07 10.30 -10.42
C LEU A 172 -1.79 9.86 -11.71
N GLY A 173 -3.05 10.24 -11.90
CA GLY A 173 -3.82 9.95 -13.12
C GLY A 173 -3.15 10.53 -14.36
N ARG A 174 -2.70 11.77 -14.30
CA ARG A 174 -1.94 12.42 -15.38
C ARG A 174 -0.66 11.64 -15.71
N LEU A 175 0.11 11.28 -14.70
CA LEU A 175 1.37 10.53 -14.90
C LEU A 175 1.14 9.15 -15.51
N ILE A 176 0.07 8.46 -15.13
CA ILE A 176 -0.31 7.17 -15.70
C ILE A 176 -0.70 7.29 -17.18
N LEU A 177 -1.32 8.42 -17.57
CA LEU A 177 -1.68 8.73 -18.95
C LEU A 177 -0.48 9.15 -19.79
N GLU A 178 0.56 9.66 -19.15
CA GLU A 178 1.80 10.05 -19.81
C GLU A 178 2.58 8.81 -20.27
N ASP A 179 3.03 8.80 -21.54
CA ASP A 179 3.80 7.70 -22.10
C ASP A 179 5.25 7.74 -21.54
N THR A 180 5.41 7.20 -20.31
CA THR A 180 6.70 7.16 -19.60
C THR A 180 7.35 5.78 -19.67
N ASP A 181 8.69 5.75 -19.69
CA ASP A 181 9.48 4.51 -19.69
C ASP A 181 9.86 4.09 -18.25
N ILE A 182 10.04 5.06 -17.37
CA ILE A 182 10.44 4.88 -15.97
C ILE A 182 9.45 5.64 -15.07
N LEU A 183 8.83 4.94 -14.14
CA LEU A 183 7.95 5.51 -13.12
C LEU A 183 8.66 5.57 -11.76
N LEU A 184 8.78 6.78 -11.21
CA LEU A 184 9.23 7.04 -9.85
C LEU A 184 8.02 7.40 -8.99
N LEU A 185 7.65 6.53 -8.06
CA LEU A 185 6.45 6.64 -7.25
C LEU A 185 6.83 6.87 -5.78
N ASP A 186 6.61 8.08 -5.25
CA ASP A 186 6.84 8.40 -3.84
C ASP A 186 5.50 8.35 -3.08
N GLU A 187 5.32 7.33 -2.25
CA GLU A 187 4.12 7.05 -1.46
C GLU A 187 2.81 7.12 -2.28
N PRO A 188 2.70 6.35 -3.40
CA PRO A 188 1.56 6.49 -4.32
C PRO A 188 0.22 6.04 -3.72
N THR A 189 0.23 5.26 -2.65
CA THR A 189 -0.97 4.78 -1.95
C THR A 189 -1.54 5.80 -0.96
N ASN A 190 -0.75 6.81 -0.58
CA ASN A 190 -1.25 7.86 0.29
C ASN A 190 -2.42 8.60 -0.37
N HIS A 191 -3.49 8.82 0.36
CA HIS A 191 -4.72 9.48 -0.10
C HIS A 191 -5.56 8.69 -1.14
N LEU A 192 -5.18 7.45 -1.47
CA LEU A 192 -6.01 6.54 -2.25
C LEU A 192 -6.90 5.72 -1.31
N ASP A 193 -8.14 5.49 -1.73
CA ASP A 193 -9.00 4.49 -1.11
C ASP A 193 -8.60 3.06 -1.55
N LEU A 194 -9.21 2.07 -0.93
CA LEU A 194 -8.90 0.66 -1.21
C LEU A 194 -9.07 0.30 -2.69
N GLN A 195 -10.12 0.84 -3.33
CA GLN A 195 -10.46 0.53 -4.72
C GLN A 195 -9.45 1.14 -5.70
N ALA A 196 -9.08 2.41 -5.50
CA ALA A 196 -8.07 3.08 -6.30
C ALA A 196 -6.67 2.43 -6.13
N THR A 197 -6.34 1.98 -4.91
CA THR A 197 -5.10 1.26 -4.64
C THR A 197 -5.06 -0.08 -5.38
N GLU A 198 -6.13 -0.88 -5.35
CA GLU A 198 -6.22 -2.15 -6.08
C GLU A 198 -6.13 -1.95 -7.60
N TRP A 199 -6.75 -0.90 -8.12
CA TRP A 199 -6.64 -0.56 -9.52
C TRP A 199 -5.21 -0.18 -9.91
N LEU A 200 -4.52 0.63 -9.09
CA LEU A 200 -3.13 1.03 -9.30
C LEU A 200 -2.20 -0.20 -9.30
N GLU A 201 -2.37 -1.12 -8.36
CA GLU A 201 -1.63 -2.40 -8.34
C GLU A 201 -1.82 -3.18 -9.65
N GLY A 202 -3.07 -3.30 -10.10
CA GLY A 202 -3.40 -3.95 -11.36
C GLY A 202 -2.79 -3.27 -12.59
N TYR A 203 -2.69 -1.94 -12.56
CA TYR A 203 -2.01 -1.16 -13.60
C TYR A 203 -0.50 -1.41 -13.59
N LEU A 204 0.17 -1.26 -12.44
CA LEU A 204 1.62 -1.43 -12.30
C LEU A 204 2.09 -2.84 -12.65
N ARG A 205 1.28 -3.86 -12.36
CA ARG A 205 1.58 -5.25 -12.77
C ARG A 205 1.61 -5.45 -14.28
N ARG A 206 0.86 -4.65 -15.04
CA ARG A 206 0.80 -4.70 -16.51
C ARG A 206 1.71 -3.68 -17.18
N PHE A 207 2.22 -2.73 -16.42
CA PHE A 207 3.14 -1.72 -16.93
C PHE A 207 4.44 -2.37 -17.42
N ARG A 208 4.85 -2.05 -18.66
CA ARG A 208 6.03 -2.66 -19.31
C ARG A 208 7.33 -1.95 -19.02
N GLY A 209 7.27 -0.71 -18.54
CA GLY A 209 8.45 0.08 -18.16
C GLY A 209 9.00 -0.30 -16.78
N THR A 210 10.02 0.42 -16.38
CA THR A 210 10.70 0.27 -15.09
C THR A 210 9.94 1.04 -13.99
N VAL A 211 9.77 0.43 -12.84
CA VAL A 211 9.12 1.05 -11.68
C VAL A 211 10.08 1.08 -10.50
N LEU A 212 10.33 2.27 -9.96
CA LEU A 212 10.99 2.43 -8.67
C LEU A 212 10.01 3.13 -7.72
N THR A 213 9.60 2.44 -6.65
CA THR A 213 8.59 2.95 -5.73
C THR A 213 9.11 3.03 -4.30
N ILE A 214 8.82 4.14 -3.64
CA ILE A 214 8.90 4.30 -2.19
C ILE A 214 7.49 4.07 -1.68
N SER A 215 7.29 3.12 -0.79
CA SER A 215 6.00 2.92 -0.11
C SER A 215 6.19 2.29 1.25
N HIS A 216 5.30 2.64 2.16
CA HIS A 216 5.17 2.00 3.47
C HIS A 216 3.98 1.03 3.52
N ASP A 217 3.21 0.91 2.43
CA ASP A 217 2.15 -0.09 2.30
C ASP A 217 2.76 -1.46 1.92
N ARG A 218 2.81 -2.35 2.92
CA ARG A 218 3.38 -3.70 2.79
C ARG A 218 2.63 -4.56 1.78
N TYR A 219 1.32 -4.42 1.73
CA TYR A 219 0.47 -5.19 0.82
C TYR A 219 0.64 -4.73 -0.64
N PHE A 220 0.75 -3.42 -0.84
CA PHE A 220 1.08 -2.84 -2.13
C PHE A 220 2.46 -3.33 -2.63
N LEU A 221 3.47 -3.28 -1.76
CA LEU A 221 4.81 -3.78 -2.10
C LEU A 221 4.81 -5.27 -2.44
N ASP A 222 4.08 -6.08 -1.67
CA ASP A 222 4.00 -7.53 -1.94
C ASP A 222 3.46 -7.87 -3.33
N ARG A 223 2.52 -7.05 -3.83
CA ARG A 223 1.87 -7.27 -5.11
C ARG A 223 2.56 -6.63 -6.31
N THR A 224 3.33 -5.59 -6.08
CA THR A 224 3.87 -4.76 -7.17
C THR A 224 5.35 -4.91 -7.38
N VAL A 225 6.17 -5.17 -6.35
CA VAL A 225 7.62 -5.22 -6.49
C VAL A 225 8.15 -6.64 -6.55
N THR A 226 9.26 -6.80 -7.28
CA THR A 226 9.99 -8.07 -7.43
C THR A 226 11.34 -8.04 -6.73
N ARG A 227 11.81 -6.86 -6.33
CA ARG A 227 13.08 -6.64 -5.64
C ARG A 227 12.96 -5.44 -4.71
N ILE A 228 13.68 -5.49 -3.60
CA ILE A 228 13.72 -4.41 -2.62
C ILE A 228 15.18 -3.95 -2.43
N ILE A 229 15.33 -2.63 -2.38
CA ILE A 229 16.56 -1.94 -1.99
C ILE A 229 16.25 -1.21 -0.69
N GLU A 230 16.96 -1.55 0.38
CA GLU A 230 16.82 -0.87 1.67
C GLU A 230 17.99 0.09 1.89
N ILE A 231 17.68 1.36 2.20
CA ILE A 231 18.67 2.33 2.63
C ILE A 231 18.80 2.25 4.14
N GLN A 232 19.96 1.78 4.60
CA GLN A 232 20.33 1.72 6.01
C GLN A 232 21.67 2.39 6.23
N ASP A 233 21.74 3.35 7.15
CA ASP A 233 22.95 4.10 7.48
C ASP A 233 23.69 4.67 6.24
N GLY A 234 22.92 5.22 5.30
CA GLY A 234 23.40 5.81 4.06
C GLY A 234 23.86 4.83 2.98
N LYS A 235 23.71 3.52 3.19
CA LYS A 235 24.11 2.44 2.25
C LYS A 235 22.94 1.62 1.78
N ALA A 236 23.09 0.93 0.63
CA ALA A 236 22.06 0.06 0.06
C ALA A 236 22.26 -1.40 0.51
N GLU A 237 21.21 -2.02 1.03
CA GLU A 237 21.09 -3.48 1.13
C GLU A 237 20.06 -4.01 0.13
N PHE A 238 20.33 -5.18 -0.46
CA PHE A 238 19.54 -5.75 -1.56
C PHE A 238 18.83 -7.03 -1.15
N TYR A 239 17.55 -7.14 -1.56
CA TYR A 239 16.71 -8.31 -1.32
C TYR A 239 15.97 -8.68 -2.61
N SER A 240 16.17 -9.91 -3.10
CA SER A 240 15.59 -10.40 -4.35
C SER A 240 14.25 -11.07 -4.06
N GLY A 241 13.18 -10.29 -3.98
CA GLY A 241 11.83 -10.74 -3.69
C GLY A 241 10.90 -9.58 -3.35
N ASN A 242 9.65 -9.91 -3.01
CA ASN A 242 8.64 -8.99 -2.55
C ASN A 242 8.83 -8.61 -1.07
N TYR A 243 7.86 -7.88 -0.49
CA TYR A 243 7.96 -7.44 0.91
C TYR A 243 7.98 -8.61 1.91
N SER A 244 7.16 -9.64 1.71
CA SER A 244 7.12 -10.81 2.60
C SER A 244 8.46 -11.55 2.62
N PHE A 245 9.10 -11.70 1.47
CA PHE A 245 10.45 -12.26 1.40
C PHE A 245 11.48 -11.37 2.11
N TYR A 246 11.42 -10.06 1.87
CA TYR A 246 12.29 -9.09 2.53
C TYR A 246 12.21 -9.18 4.06
N ALA A 247 11.00 -9.22 4.62
CA ALA A 247 10.80 -9.27 6.06
C ALA A 247 11.44 -10.52 6.70
N ILE A 248 11.27 -11.69 6.08
CA ILE A 248 11.87 -12.96 6.54
C ILE A 248 13.40 -12.91 6.42
N GLU A 249 13.91 -12.48 5.27
CA GLU A 249 15.34 -12.46 4.98
C GLU A 249 16.08 -11.44 5.85
N LYS A 250 15.48 -10.28 6.10
CA LYS A 250 16.02 -9.26 7.01
C LYS A 250 16.17 -9.79 8.43
N GLU A 251 15.15 -10.48 8.94
CA GLU A 251 15.19 -11.10 10.28
C GLU A 251 16.26 -12.20 10.33
N ARG A 252 16.37 -13.04 9.29
CA ARG A 252 17.40 -14.06 9.17
C ARG A 252 18.82 -13.46 9.22
N ARG A 253 19.07 -12.42 8.39
CA ARG A 253 20.37 -11.72 8.37
C ARG A 253 20.69 -11.04 9.70
N TYR A 254 19.67 -10.47 10.35
CA TYR A 254 19.84 -9.90 11.70
C TYR A 254 20.26 -10.97 12.70
N GLN A 255 19.59 -12.12 12.72
CA GLN A 255 19.92 -13.21 13.63
C GLN A 255 21.32 -13.80 13.37
N GLU A 256 21.73 -13.91 12.11
CA GLU A 256 23.08 -14.35 11.74
C GLU A 256 24.14 -13.36 12.22
N ARG A 257 23.94 -12.05 11.95
CA ARG A 257 24.83 -10.99 12.44
C ARG A 257 24.91 -10.96 13.96
N MET A 258 23.78 -11.16 14.65
CA MET A 258 23.74 -11.22 16.12
C MET A 258 24.50 -12.45 16.67
N LYS A 259 24.30 -13.61 16.06
CA LYS A 259 25.06 -14.83 16.43
C LYS A 259 26.56 -14.64 16.24
N GLN A 260 26.98 -14.01 15.15
CA GLN A 260 28.38 -13.72 14.88
C GLN A 260 28.92 -12.73 15.91
N TYR A 261 28.19 -11.63 16.19
CA TYR A 261 28.58 -10.66 17.22
C TYR A 261 28.75 -11.31 18.59
N LEU A 262 27.80 -12.15 19.02
CA LEU A 262 27.90 -12.86 20.31
C LEU A 262 29.11 -13.81 20.37
N LYS A 263 29.44 -14.53 19.28
CA LYS A 263 30.62 -15.36 19.17
C LYS A 263 31.90 -14.53 19.27
N GLU A 264 31.96 -13.38 18.61
CA GLU A 264 33.09 -12.45 18.67
C GLU A 264 33.28 -11.89 20.09
N GLN A 265 32.16 -11.45 20.74
CA GLN A 265 32.19 -10.96 22.12
C GLN A 265 32.67 -12.03 23.11
N ALA A 266 32.19 -13.27 22.97
CA ALA A 266 32.66 -14.38 23.82
C ALA A 266 34.16 -14.64 23.63
N LYS A 267 34.65 -14.55 22.38
CA LYS A 267 36.10 -14.71 22.09
C LYS A 267 36.94 -13.54 22.62
N ILE A 268 36.41 -12.30 22.51
CA ILE A 268 37.05 -11.12 23.09
C ILE A 268 37.16 -11.28 24.60
N ALA A 269 36.08 -11.64 25.30
CA ALA A 269 36.07 -11.85 26.75
C ALA A 269 37.06 -12.97 27.19
N GLN A 270 37.18 -14.03 26.38
CA GLN A 270 38.18 -15.09 26.65
C GLN A 270 39.61 -14.58 26.49
N LEU A 271 39.89 -13.80 25.44
CA LEU A 271 41.22 -13.22 25.19
C LEU A 271 41.58 -12.16 26.25
N GLU A 272 40.61 -11.35 26.70
CA GLU A 272 40.80 -10.37 27.78
C GLU A 272 41.21 -11.05 29.07
N LYS A 273 40.50 -12.11 29.50
CA LYS A 273 40.89 -12.89 30.68
C LYS A 273 42.29 -13.50 30.55
N ALA A 274 42.63 -14.01 29.36
CA ALA A 274 43.97 -14.56 29.12
C ALA A 274 45.06 -13.49 29.14
N ALA A 275 44.81 -12.32 28.56
CA ALA A 275 45.74 -11.18 28.59
C ALA A 275 45.96 -10.68 30.03
N GLU A 276 44.87 -10.56 30.80
CA GLU A 276 44.91 -10.14 32.21
C GLU A 276 45.74 -11.12 33.07
N GLN A 277 45.52 -12.44 32.88
CA GLN A 277 46.33 -13.45 33.56
C GLN A 277 47.82 -13.38 33.16
N MET A 278 48.12 -13.14 31.88
CA MET A 278 49.49 -12.97 31.41
C MET A 278 50.14 -11.71 31.98
N HIS A 279 49.42 -10.62 32.15
CA HIS A 279 49.92 -9.43 32.84
C HIS A 279 50.22 -9.70 34.29
N LEU A 280 49.36 -10.40 35.03
CA LEU A 280 49.62 -10.82 36.42
C LEU A 280 50.90 -11.67 36.56
N TRP A 281 51.10 -12.64 35.65
CA TRP A 281 52.31 -13.48 35.68
C TRP A 281 53.53 -12.73 35.18
N ALA A 282 53.40 -11.78 34.28
CA ALA A 282 54.54 -10.95 33.83
C ALA A 282 55.05 -10.04 34.94
N PHE A 283 54.17 -9.59 35.85
CA PHE A 283 54.59 -8.83 37.05
C PHE A 283 55.56 -9.61 37.96
N MET A 284 55.64 -10.96 37.83
CA MET A 284 56.57 -11.83 38.50
C MET A 284 57.95 -11.96 37.79
N GLY A 285 58.29 -11.12 36.81
CA GLY A 285 59.61 -10.99 36.19
C GLY A 285 59.76 -11.64 34.80
N ASN A 286 58.74 -11.84 34.03
CA ASN A 286 58.80 -12.45 32.68
C ASN A 286 58.37 -11.50 31.55
N ASP A 287 59.33 -10.77 30.95
CA ASP A 287 59.11 -9.81 29.84
C ASP A 287 58.53 -10.43 28.59
N ALA A 288 58.68 -11.72 28.34
CA ALA A 288 58.10 -12.40 27.18
C ALA A 288 56.55 -12.52 27.27
N LEU A 289 56.06 -12.65 28.51
CA LEU A 289 54.59 -12.67 28.74
C LEU A 289 53.97 -11.31 28.57
N HIS A 290 54.66 -10.22 28.92
CA HIS A 290 54.20 -8.85 28.62
C HIS A 290 54.04 -8.62 27.12
N LYS A 291 55.01 -9.00 26.30
CA LYS A 291 54.90 -8.86 24.84
C LYS A 291 53.75 -9.67 24.25
N ARG A 292 53.46 -10.86 24.80
CA ARG A 292 52.33 -11.68 24.38
C ARG A 292 50.99 -11.07 24.77
N ALA A 293 50.84 -10.52 25.97
CA ALA A 293 49.68 -9.83 26.44
C ALA A 293 49.34 -8.61 25.54
N PHE A 294 50.32 -7.75 25.25
CA PHE A 294 50.15 -6.62 24.31
C PHE A 294 49.75 -7.05 22.89
N SER A 295 50.29 -8.19 22.42
CA SER A 295 49.89 -8.73 21.12
C SER A 295 48.42 -9.20 21.11
N MET A 296 47.94 -9.77 22.23
CA MET A 296 46.54 -10.13 22.40
C MET A 296 45.66 -8.90 22.48
N GLU A 297 46.04 -7.87 23.22
CA GLU A 297 45.29 -6.60 23.29
C GLU A 297 45.12 -5.95 21.92
N LYS A 298 46.18 -5.87 21.11
CA LYS A 298 46.08 -5.40 19.72
C LYS A 298 45.14 -6.26 18.87
N ARG A 299 45.07 -7.56 19.14
CA ARG A 299 44.15 -8.46 18.45
C ARG A 299 42.71 -8.20 18.91
N ILE A 300 42.47 -7.98 20.20
CA ILE A 300 41.18 -7.61 20.78
C ILE A 300 40.67 -6.30 20.16
N GLU A 301 41.54 -5.28 20.09
CA GLU A 301 41.18 -3.98 19.52
C GLU A 301 40.75 -4.09 18.05
N ARG A 302 41.42 -4.92 17.24
CA ARG A 302 40.99 -5.22 15.86
C ARG A 302 39.68 -5.98 15.79
N MET A 303 39.36 -6.80 16.79
CA MET A 303 38.08 -7.54 16.85
C MET A 303 36.93 -6.68 17.37
N ARG A 304 37.18 -5.63 18.12
CA ARG A 304 36.15 -4.68 18.64
C ARG A 304 35.53 -3.78 17.56
N THR A 305 35.93 -3.92 16.29
CA THR A 305 35.41 -3.10 15.19
C THR A 305 33.96 -3.44 14.79
N THR A 306 33.45 -4.61 15.20
CA THR A 306 32.09 -5.02 14.87
C THR A 306 31.06 -4.35 15.79
N ALA A 307 30.27 -3.41 15.26
CA ALA A 307 29.19 -2.77 15.99
C ALA A 307 28.10 -3.79 16.34
N LYS A 308 27.49 -3.65 17.51
CA LYS A 308 26.31 -4.47 17.89
C LYS A 308 25.19 -4.24 16.90
N PRO A 309 24.63 -5.30 16.26
CA PRO A 309 23.46 -5.15 15.41
C PRO A 309 22.30 -4.51 16.20
N THR A 310 21.81 -3.38 15.72
CA THR A 310 20.67 -2.69 16.34
C THR A 310 19.38 -3.22 15.75
N LYS A 311 18.46 -3.62 16.62
CA LYS A 311 17.08 -3.93 16.25
C LYS A 311 16.19 -2.82 16.83
N ALA A 312 15.14 -2.44 16.10
CA ALA A 312 14.12 -1.58 16.69
C ALA A 312 13.64 -2.21 18.01
N ARG A 313 13.64 -1.42 19.09
CA ARG A 313 13.19 -1.91 20.40
C ARG A 313 11.72 -2.31 20.27
N LYS A 314 11.38 -3.52 20.71
CA LYS A 314 9.98 -3.92 20.84
C LYS A 314 9.31 -3.06 21.90
N LEU A 315 8.03 -2.79 21.69
CA LEU A 315 7.23 -2.06 22.65
C LEU A 315 7.14 -2.88 23.97
N GLU A 316 7.47 -2.23 25.09
CA GLU A 316 7.25 -2.80 26.43
C GLU A 316 5.98 -2.25 27.10
N ALA A 317 5.28 -1.30 26.42
CA ALA A 317 4.04 -0.74 26.92
C ALA A 317 2.93 -1.81 26.89
N ARG A 318 2.45 -2.18 28.05
CA ARG A 318 1.25 -2.99 28.21
C ARG A 318 0.08 -2.04 28.38
N PHE A 319 -0.82 -2.07 27.39
CA PHE A 319 -2.09 -1.36 27.51
C PHE A 319 -3.02 -2.20 28.38
N GLN A 320 -3.10 -1.88 29.67
CA GLN A 320 -4.11 -2.49 30.53
C GLN A 320 -5.40 -1.71 30.35
N SER A 321 -6.42 -2.32 29.75
CA SER A 321 -7.77 -1.80 29.80
C SER A 321 -8.43 -2.25 31.10
N ARG A 322 -9.29 -1.41 31.66
CA ARG A 322 -10.15 -1.83 32.75
C ARG A 322 -11.23 -2.74 32.16
N GLU A 323 -11.43 -3.94 32.75
CA GLU A 323 -12.50 -4.83 32.31
C GLU A 323 -13.82 -4.04 32.21
N PHE A 324 -14.34 -3.95 31.00
CA PHE A 324 -15.65 -3.37 30.75
C PHE A 324 -16.71 -4.42 31.10
N LYS A 325 -17.46 -4.21 32.18
CA LYS A 325 -18.52 -5.12 32.64
C LYS A 325 -19.87 -4.85 31.97
N GLY A 326 -19.94 -4.02 30.93
CA GLY A 326 -21.17 -3.68 30.22
C GLY A 326 -21.22 -4.33 28.84
N ASP A 327 -22.41 -4.80 28.41
CA ASP A 327 -22.58 -5.44 27.10
C ASP A 327 -22.55 -4.43 25.93
N GLU A 328 -22.92 -3.16 26.18
CA GLU A 328 -23.07 -2.15 25.12
C GLU A 328 -22.13 -0.96 25.34
N VAL A 329 -21.17 -0.82 24.41
CA VAL A 329 -20.18 0.28 24.40
C VAL A 329 -20.71 1.50 23.66
N LEU A 330 -21.37 1.28 22.52
CA LEU A 330 -21.84 2.33 21.64
C LEU A 330 -23.19 1.94 21.02
N GLN A 331 -24.13 2.88 21.03
CA GLN A 331 -25.41 2.77 20.34
C GLN A 331 -25.68 4.01 19.48
N ILE A 332 -25.94 3.80 18.20
CA ILE A 332 -26.32 4.81 17.21
C ILE A 332 -27.75 4.51 16.78
N LYS A 333 -28.66 5.50 16.85
CA LYS A 333 -30.07 5.33 16.49
C LYS A 333 -30.56 6.47 15.60
N GLY A 334 -30.92 6.15 14.36
CA GLY A 334 -31.55 7.06 13.41
C GLY A 334 -30.69 8.29 13.10
N VAL A 335 -29.36 8.13 13.10
CA VAL A 335 -28.42 9.25 12.92
C VAL A 335 -28.32 9.61 11.44
N SER A 336 -28.49 10.91 11.16
CA SER A 336 -28.29 11.49 9.82
C SER A 336 -27.39 12.69 9.90
N LYS A 337 -26.62 12.95 8.82
CA LYS A 337 -25.74 14.10 8.67
C LYS A 337 -25.65 14.56 7.22
N ALA A 338 -25.76 15.89 7.02
CA ALA A 338 -25.54 16.55 5.74
C ALA A 338 -24.70 17.82 5.92
N PHE A 339 -24.00 18.24 4.87
CA PHE A 339 -23.34 19.53 4.78
C PHE A 339 -23.82 20.26 3.53
N GLY A 340 -24.65 21.28 3.72
CA GLY A 340 -25.34 21.97 2.63
C GLY A 340 -26.24 20.99 1.85
N GLU A 341 -26.02 20.86 0.55
CA GLU A 341 -26.76 19.92 -0.31
C GLU A 341 -26.22 18.48 -0.27
N LYS A 342 -25.00 18.29 0.26
CA LYS A 342 -24.37 16.98 0.29
C LYS A 342 -24.81 16.19 1.53
N ARG A 343 -25.65 15.17 1.31
CA ARG A 343 -25.95 14.17 2.37
C ARG A 343 -24.81 13.20 2.47
N LEU A 344 -24.31 12.97 3.69
CA LEU A 344 -23.27 11.98 3.97
C LEU A 344 -23.87 10.62 4.27
N PHE A 345 -24.85 10.57 5.17
CA PHE A 345 -25.60 9.36 5.50
C PHE A 345 -26.94 9.71 6.18
N GLU A 346 -27.86 8.79 6.10
CA GLU A 346 -29.24 8.96 6.57
C GLU A 346 -29.71 7.71 7.34
N ASP A 347 -30.41 7.93 8.45
CA ASP A 347 -31.09 6.92 9.27
C ASP A 347 -30.21 5.73 9.69
N VAL A 348 -29.02 6.03 10.21
CA VAL A 348 -28.03 5.02 10.59
C VAL A 348 -28.36 4.39 11.95
N TYR A 349 -28.36 3.05 11.98
CA TYR A 349 -28.53 2.24 13.19
C TYR A 349 -27.32 1.30 13.34
N LEU A 350 -26.52 1.50 14.41
CA LEU A 350 -25.36 0.67 14.70
C LEU A 350 -25.26 0.41 16.19
N ARG A 351 -24.67 -0.74 16.53
CA ARG A 351 -24.39 -1.14 17.91
C ARG A 351 -23.00 -1.75 17.98
N CYS A 352 -22.26 -1.40 19.03
CA CYS A 352 -20.94 -1.96 19.32
C CYS A 352 -20.93 -2.53 20.74
N GLU A 353 -20.43 -3.74 20.88
CA GLU A 353 -20.30 -4.47 22.15
C GLU A 353 -18.86 -4.39 22.69
N GLY A 354 -18.68 -4.76 23.94
CA GLY A 354 -17.37 -4.74 24.59
C GLY A 354 -16.39 -5.71 23.94
N GLY A 355 -15.15 -5.26 23.67
CA GLY A 355 -14.09 -6.07 23.08
C GLY A 355 -14.16 -6.27 21.57
N GLU A 356 -15.19 -5.72 20.89
CA GLU A 356 -15.24 -5.77 19.42
C GLU A 356 -14.15 -4.91 18.79
N ARG A 357 -13.69 -5.34 17.61
CA ARG A 357 -12.71 -4.63 16.79
C ARG A 357 -13.32 -4.33 15.43
N ILE A 358 -13.80 -3.10 15.26
CA ILE A 358 -14.64 -2.68 14.15
C ILE A 358 -13.82 -1.81 13.20
N ALA A 359 -13.76 -2.19 11.91
CA ALA A 359 -13.21 -1.37 10.85
C ALA A 359 -14.35 -0.61 10.15
N LEU A 360 -14.28 0.73 10.11
CA LEU A 360 -15.17 1.58 9.32
C LEU A 360 -14.54 1.82 7.94
N LEU A 361 -15.10 1.21 6.91
CA LEU A 361 -14.63 1.28 5.54
C LEU A 361 -15.56 2.16 4.67
N GLY A 362 -15.04 2.66 3.57
CA GLY A 362 -15.77 3.46 2.59
C GLY A 362 -14.84 4.34 1.77
N GLU A 363 -15.34 4.89 0.67
CA GLU A 363 -14.60 5.80 -0.20
C GLU A 363 -14.19 7.09 0.54
N ASN A 364 -13.24 7.83 -0.06
CA ASN A 364 -12.83 9.11 0.51
C ASN A 364 -13.96 10.15 0.37
N GLY A 365 -14.18 10.94 1.44
CA GLY A 365 -15.21 11.98 1.47
C GLY A 365 -16.64 11.48 1.67
N THR A 366 -16.85 10.20 2.05
CA THR A 366 -18.17 9.65 2.39
C THR A 366 -18.66 10.03 3.78
N GLY A 367 -17.78 10.53 4.67
CA GLY A 367 -18.17 10.97 6.02
C GLY A 367 -17.66 10.09 7.16
N LYS A 368 -16.67 9.23 6.94
CA LYS A 368 -16.06 8.37 7.98
C LYS A 368 -15.57 9.19 9.17
N THR A 369 -14.69 10.16 8.95
CA THR A 369 -14.18 11.07 10.00
C THR A 369 -15.30 11.87 10.65
N THR A 370 -16.33 12.28 9.89
CA THR A 370 -17.50 12.98 10.45
C THR A 370 -18.25 12.09 11.44
N LEU A 371 -18.44 10.80 11.13
CA LEU A 371 -19.04 9.85 12.07
C LEU A 371 -18.19 9.71 13.33
N LEU A 372 -16.86 9.57 13.21
CA LEU A 372 -15.96 9.51 14.36
C LEU A 372 -16.02 10.79 15.21
N ASN A 373 -16.06 11.97 14.58
CA ASN A 373 -16.20 13.25 15.28
C ASN A 373 -17.54 13.38 16.03
N MET A 374 -18.61 12.80 15.52
CA MET A 374 -19.87 12.75 16.23
C MET A 374 -19.83 11.79 17.44
N LEU A 375 -19.08 10.67 17.34
CA LEU A 375 -18.86 9.76 18.47
C LEU A 375 -18.08 10.41 19.61
N THR A 376 -17.14 11.29 19.26
CA THR A 376 -16.33 12.04 20.25
C THR A 376 -17.03 13.30 20.78
N GLY A 377 -18.20 13.65 20.20
CA GLY A 377 -18.94 14.87 20.57
C GLY A 377 -18.39 16.17 19.97
N SER A 378 -17.37 16.09 19.11
CA SER A 378 -16.79 17.26 18.41
C SER A 378 -17.73 17.78 17.32
N GLU A 379 -18.61 16.95 16.80
CA GLU A 379 -19.64 17.30 15.80
C GLU A 379 -21.01 16.81 16.28
N ARG A 380 -22.08 17.48 15.88
CA ARG A 380 -23.45 17.08 16.24
C ARG A 380 -24.17 16.44 15.05
N PRO A 381 -24.94 15.37 15.26
CA PRO A 381 -25.82 14.84 14.23
C PRO A 381 -26.96 15.83 13.94
N ASP A 382 -27.48 15.82 12.70
CA ASP A 382 -28.64 16.63 12.32
C ASP A 382 -29.93 15.99 12.85
N SER A 383 -29.98 14.65 12.93
CA SER A 383 -31.06 13.89 13.54
C SER A 383 -30.50 12.63 14.22
N GLY A 384 -31.33 12.02 15.07
CA GLY A 384 -30.98 10.81 15.80
C GLY A 384 -30.19 11.03 17.07
N VAL A 385 -29.69 9.94 17.67
CA VAL A 385 -29.01 9.97 18.96
C VAL A 385 -27.83 9.00 18.95
N ILE A 386 -26.70 9.47 19.46
CA ILE A 386 -25.50 8.66 19.75
C ILE A 386 -25.36 8.55 21.26
N ARG A 387 -25.21 7.32 21.76
CA ARG A 387 -25.02 7.06 23.19
C ARG A 387 -23.81 6.17 23.40
N LEU A 388 -22.88 6.63 24.22
CA LEU A 388 -21.83 5.80 24.81
C LEU A 388 -22.33 5.19 26.11
N GLY A 389 -21.90 3.96 26.39
CA GLY A 389 -22.20 3.31 27.66
C GLY A 389 -21.70 4.16 28.85
N PRO A 390 -22.39 4.17 30.00
CA PRO A 390 -22.10 5.08 31.12
C PRO A 390 -20.69 4.90 31.72
N ALA A 391 -20.06 3.73 31.54
CA ALA A 391 -18.70 3.44 32.00
C ALA A 391 -17.65 3.53 30.87
N VAL A 392 -18.06 3.96 29.68
CA VAL A 392 -17.14 4.05 28.51
C VAL A 392 -16.30 5.30 28.63
N LYS A 393 -14.99 5.10 28.57
CA LYS A 393 -13.99 6.16 28.40
C LYS A 393 -13.32 5.97 27.04
N ALA A 394 -13.63 6.87 26.13
CA ALA A 394 -13.11 6.87 24.77
C ALA A 394 -11.81 7.67 24.68
N ALA A 395 -10.83 7.12 23.96
CA ALA A 395 -9.67 7.85 23.47
C ALA A 395 -9.75 7.95 21.94
N TYR A 396 -9.46 9.13 21.40
CA TYR A 396 -9.51 9.40 19.96
C TYR A 396 -8.17 9.86 19.43
N LEU A 397 -7.65 9.14 18.45
CA LEU A 397 -6.48 9.54 17.66
C LEU A 397 -6.97 10.06 16.29
N PRO A 398 -6.94 11.39 16.07
CA PRO A 398 -7.40 11.98 14.82
C PRO A 398 -6.37 11.75 13.69
N GLN A 399 -6.82 11.85 12.45
CA GLN A 399 -5.98 11.74 11.25
C GLN A 399 -4.86 12.78 11.23
N VAL A 400 -5.15 14.03 11.61
CA VAL A 400 -4.17 15.12 11.73
C VAL A 400 -4.01 15.47 13.20
N ILE A 401 -2.79 15.30 13.69
CA ILE A 401 -2.46 15.54 15.09
C ILE A 401 -1.96 16.98 15.24
N HIS A 402 -2.68 17.76 16.02
CA HIS A 402 -2.31 19.12 16.39
C HIS A 402 -1.99 19.19 17.89
N PHE A 403 -0.93 19.91 18.21
CA PHE A 403 -0.60 20.34 19.57
C PHE A 403 -0.74 21.85 19.65
N GLU A 404 -1.35 22.35 20.72
CA GLU A 404 -1.56 23.79 20.91
C GLU A 404 -0.24 24.55 21.04
N HIS A 405 0.78 23.88 21.61
CA HIS A 405 2.09 24.46 21.88
C HIS A 405 3.22 23.59 21.26
N PRO A 406 3.38 23.59 19.92
CA PRO A 406 4.37 22.75 19.25
C PRO A 406 5.83 23.14 19.56
N GLU A 407 6.05 24.35 20.09
CA GLU A 407 7.36 24.84 20.52
C GLU A 407 7.86 24.18 21.83
N ARG A 408 6.96 23.61 22.65
CA ARG A 408 7.33 22.94 23.91
C ARG A 408 8.08 21.66 23.64
N SER A 409 8.89 21.27 24.64
CA SER A 409 9.50 19.92 24.61
C SER A 409 8.45 18.83 24.80
N ILE A 410 8.78 17.61 24.34
CA ILE A 410 7.93 16.43 24.57
C ILE A 410 7.61 16.25 26.05
N LEU A 411 8.62 16.41 26.92
CA LEU A 411 8.43 16.28 28.36
C LEU A 411 7.50 17.36 28.93
N ASP A 412 7.72 18.63 28.55
CA ASP A 412 6.85 19.72 29.02
C ASP A 412 5.42 19.56 28.55
N THR A 413 5.21 19.14 27.30
CA THR A 413 3.87 18.84 26.77
C THR A 413 3.16 17.78 27.62
N MET A 414 3.85 16.69 28.00
CA MET A 414 3.30 15.66 28.89
C MET A 414 2.95 16.22 30.28
N LEU A 415 3.80 17.08 30.83
CA LEU A 415 3.60 17.65 32.17
C LEU A 415 2.43 18.63 32.22
N TYR A 416 2.34 19.51 31.20
CA TYR A 416 1.30 20.56 31.20
C TYR A 416 -0.08 20.06 30.75
N GLU A 417 -0.14 19.06 29.85
CA GLU A 417 -1.43 18.57 29.36
C GLU A 417 -2.02 17.45 30.22
N LEU A 418 -1.20 16.68 30.96
CA LEU A 418 -1.68 15.52 31.74
C LEU A 418 -1.63 15.70 33.27
N ASP A 419 -1.06 16.79 33.76
CA ASP A 419 -0.89 17.07 35.21
C ASP A 419 -0.25 15.88 35.96
N ILE A 420 0.84 15.34 35.43
CA ILE A 420 1.57 14.19 35.96
C ILE A 420 2.95 14.60 36.47
N THR A 421 3.54 13.78 37.36
CA THR A 421 4.90 14.03 37.85
C THR A 421 5.97 13.82 36.76
N PRO A 422 7.12 14.56 36.81
CA PRO A 422 8.20 14.38 35.83
C PRO A 422 8.73 12.93 35.73
N GLN A 423 8.71 12.20 36.84
CA GLN A 423 9.15 10.81 36.83
C GLN A 423 8.13 9.91 36.11
N SER A 424 6.82 10.11 36.34
CA SER A 424 5.77 9.40 35.64
C SER A 424 5.78 9.70 34.14
N ALA A 425 5.95 10.99 33.77
CA ALA A 425 6.08 11.40 32.37
C ALA A 425 7.25 10.70 31.66
N ARG A 426 8.44 10.68 32.26
CA ARG A 426 9.61 9.99 31.70
C ARG A 426 9.44 8.50 31.56
N ASN A 427 8.88 7.85 32.59
CA ASN A 427 8.61 6.40 32.54
C ASN A 427 7.63 6.07 31.41
N ARG A 428 6.58 6.88 31.26
CA ARG A 428 5.57 6.74 30.22
C ARG A 428 6.15 6.98 28.82
N LEU A 429 6.91 8.06 28.65
CA LEU A 429 7.62 8.36 27.39
C LEU A 429 8.63 7.25 27.01
N ALA A 430 9.35 6.70 27.98
CA ALA A 430 10.29 5.60 27.72
C ALA A 430 9.58 4.35 27.18
N ALA A 431 8.37 4.01 27.69
CA ALA A 431 7.57 2.91 27.16
C ALA A 431 7.16 3.13 25.69
N TYR A 432 7.03 4.39 25.25
CA TYR A 432 6.74 4.80 23.89
C TYR A 432 7.99 5.15 23.06
N GLN A 433 9.15 4.68 23.51
CA GLN A 433 10.46 4.82 22.84
C GLN A 433 11.02 6.25 22.79
N PHE A 434 10.56 7.18 23.60
CA PHE A 434 11.19 8.46 23.81
C PHE A 434 12.17 8.34 24.97
N THR A 435 13.48 8.29 24.70
CA THR A 435 14.50 8.03 25.70
C THR A 435 15.67 9.03 25.62
N GLY A 436 16.37 9.23 26.74
CA GLY A 436 17.54 10.11 26.78
C GLY A 436 17.23 11.56 26.41
N GLU A 437 17.94 12.09 25.43
CA GLU A 437 17.77 13.46 24.94
C GLU A 437 16.50 13.68 24.10
N ASP A 438 15.87 12.62 23.60
CA ASP A 438 14.68 12.74 22.78
C ASP A 438 13.53 13.45 23.51
N VAL A 439 13.42 13.29 24.83
CA VAL A 439 12.34 13.91 25.62
C VAL A 439 12.40 15.44 25.67
N PHE A 440 13.56 16.01 25.33
CA PHE A 440 13.77 17.47 25.29
C PHE A 440 13.59 18.07 23.90
N LYS A 441 13.38 17.25 22.88
CA LYS A 441 13.06 17.74 21.53
C LYS A 441 11.73 18.51 21.55
N SER A 442 11.68 19.61 20.79
CA SER A 442 10.42 20.31 20.54
C SER A 442 9.46 19.42 19.74
N VAL A 443 8.17 19.50 20.07
CA VAL A 443 7.12 18.77 19.34
C VAL A 443 7.11 19.15 17.86
N SER A 444 7.46 20.40 17.51
CA SER A 444 7.49 20.89 16.13
C SER A 444 8.48 20.19 15.20
N VAL A 445 9.53 19.55 15.75
CA VAL A 445 10.56 18.85 14.95
C VAL A 445 10.30 17.35 14.82
N LEU A 446 9.20 16.86 15.42
CA LEU A 446 8.86 15.45 15.38
C LEU A 446 8.33 15.03 14.01
N SER A 447 8.72 13.83 13.58
CA SER A 447 8.11 13.17 12.43
C SER A 447 6.65 12.78 12.73
N GLY A 448 5.83 12.57 11.69
CA GLY A 448 4.45 12.14 11.85
C GLY A 448 4.29 10.88 12.73
N GLY A 449 5.21 9.92 12.61
CA GLY A 449 5.24 8.72 13.45
C GLY A 449 5.55 9.01 14.91
N GLU A 450 6.45 9.96 15.19
CA GLU A 450 6.77 10.39 16.56
C GLU A 450 5.62 11.18 17.16
N LEU A 451 4.94 12.03 16.37
CA LEU A 451 3.73 12.74 16.81
C LEU A 451 2.61 11.76 17.18
N SER A 452 2.37 10.73 16.36
CA SER A 452 1.36 9.69 16.67
C SER A 452 1.71 8.92 17.93
N ARG A 453 2.99 8.55 18.12
CA ARG A 453 3.47 7.88 19.34
C ARG A 453 3.30 8.76 20.58
N LEU A 454 3.63 10.05 20.48
CA LEU A 454 3.45 11.01 21.59
C LEU A 454 1.96 11.14 21.92
N ARG A 455 1.10 11.32 20.91
CA ARG A 455 -0.35 11.47 21.15
C ARG A 455 -0.95 10.20 21.76
N LEU A 456 -0.59 9.02 21.27
CA LEU A 456 -1.00 7.76 21.90
C LEU A 456 -0.47 7.62 23.33
N CYS A 457 0.80 8.01 23.59
CA CYS A 457 1.35 8.05 24.94
C CYS A 457 0.51 8.91 25.89
N MET A 458 -0.02 10.02 25.41
CA MET A 458 -0.87 10.92 26.20
C MET A 458 -2.29 10.40 26.39
N LEU A 459 -2.85 9.79 25.34
CA LEU A 459 -4.23 9.29 25.35
C LEU A 459 -4.39 8.01 26.19
N MET A 460 -3.39 7.12 26.15
CA MET A 460 -3.49 5.80 26.77
C MET A 460 -3.35 5.90 28.29
N ASP A 461 -4.46 5.80 28.96
CA ASP A 461 -4.61 5.68 30.42
C ASP A 461 -5.20 4.31 30.76
N GLU A 462 -4.95 3.78 31.94
CA GLU A 462 -5.46 2.49 32.43
C GLU A 462 -7.00 2.42 32.48
N SER A 463 -7.66 3.56 32.36
CA SER A 463 -9.13 3.67 32.40
C SER A 463 -9.83 3.60 31.06
N ILE A 464 -9.08 3.62 29.95
CA ILE A 464 -9.64 3.64 28.58
C ILE A 464 -10.13 2.24 28.22
N ASN A 465 -11.35 2.18 27.67
CA ASN A 465 -11.97 0.94 27.22
C ASN A 465 -12.54 1.02 25.79
N LEU A 466 -12.53 2.21 25.16
CA LEU A 466 -12.83 2.41 23.76
C LEU A 466 -11.71 3.23 23.12
N LEU A 467 -11.02 2.66 22.12
CA LEU A 467 -10.00 3.35 21.34
C LEU A 467 -10.53 3.59 19.93
N ILE A 468 -10.57 4.86 19.53
CA ILE A 468 -11.01 5.30 18.20
C ILE A 468 -9.78 5.80 17.45
N LEU A 469 -9.51 5.22 16.26
CA LEU A 469 -8.37 5.57 15.43
C LEU A 469 -8.84 6.02 14.04
N ASP A 470 -8.45 7.22 13.62
CA ASP A 470 -8.75 7.74 12.28
C ASP A 470 -7.48 7.78 11.42
N GLU A 471 -7.38 6.87 10.46
CA GLU A 471 -6.23 6.67 9.56
C GLU A 471 -4.87 6.65 10.30
N PRO A 472 -4.72 5.82 11.34
CA PRO A 472 -3.56 5.89 12.24
C PRO A 472 -2.26 5.44 11.59
N THR A 473 -2.31 4.80 10.42
CA THR A 473 -1.15 4.30 9.67
C THR A 473 -0.61 5.30 8.65
N ASN A 474 -1.32 6.41 8.40
CA ASN A 474 -0.89 7.43 7.45
C ASN A 474 0.41 8.11 7.91
N HIS A 475 1.32 8.35 6.97
CA HIS A 475 2.62 8.98 7.20
C HIS A 475 3.56 8.23 8.17
N LEU A 476 3.18 7.03 8.62
CA LEU A 476 4.05 6.18 9.44
C LEU A 476 4.99 5.35 8.56
N ASP A 477 6.26 5.31 8.95
CA ASP A 477 7.18 4.32 8.41
C ASP A 477 6.87 2.90 8.92
N ILE A 478 7.49 1.91 8.31
CA ILE A 478 7.21 0.49 8.61
C ILE A 478 7.46 0.18 10.09
N ASP A 479 8.54 0.71 10.67
CA ASP A 479 8.87 0.48 12.09
C ASP A 479 7.78 1.06 13.02
N SER A 480 7.26 2.25 12.69
CA SER A 480 6.18 2.90 13.45
C SER A 480 4.83 2.19 13.27
N ARG A 481 4.55 1.65 12.08
CA ARG A 481 3.34 0.82 11.85
C ARG A 481 3.39 -0.47 12.66
N GLU A 482 4.53 -1.17 12.66
CA GLU A 482 4.72 -2.37 13.48
C GLU A 482 4.54 -2.09 14.98
N TRP A 483 5.05 -0.94 15.42
CA TRP A 483 4.84 -0.48 16.78
C TRP A 483 3.36 -0.25 17.11
N LEU A 484 2.62 0.45 16.23
CA LEU A 484 1.20 0.71 16.39
C LEU A 484 0.37 -0.60 16.43
N GLU A 485 0.75 -1.56 15.60
CA GLU A 485 0.13 -2.87 15.57
C GLU A 485 0.35 -3.63 16.89
N GLN A 486 1.58 -3.64 17.41
CA GLN A 486 1.86 -4.24 18.73
C GLN A 486 1.06 -3.55 19.84
N ALA A 487 0.93 -2.22 19.76
CA ALA A 487 0.09 -1.45 20.68
C ALA A 487 -1.38 -1.87 20.60
N GLY A 488 -1.92 -1.97 19.39
CA GLY A 488 -3.31 -2.41 19.17
C GLY A 488 -3.58 -3.85 19.58
N GLU A 489 -2.59 -4.77 19.46
CA GLU A 489 -2.71 -6.14 19.95
C GLU A 489 -2.76 -6.22 21.48
N ALA A 490 -1.94 -5.39 22.13
CA ALA A 490 -1.87 -5.35 23.59
C ALA A 490 -3.09 -4.67 24.23
N PHE A 491 -3.95 -4.03 23.45
CA PHE A 491 -5.16 -3.37 23.93
C PHE A 491 -6.33 -4.36 23.99
N ASP A 492 -6.81 -4.65 25.20
CA ASP A 492 -7.91 -5.60 25.45
C ASP A 492 -9.30 -4.96 25.35
N GLY A 493 -9.41 -3.63 25.14
CA GLY A 493 -10.66 -2.90 25.00
C GLY A 493 -11.27 -2.98 23.59
N THR A 494 -12.33 -2.22 23.41
CA THR A 494 -13.03 -2.08 22.13
C THR A 494 -12.24 -1.16 21.20
N LEU A 495 -12.06 -1.58 19.96
CA LEU A 495 -11.34 -0.82 18.93
C LEU A 495 -12.28 -0.46 17.78
N LEU A 496 -12.44 0.84 17.52
CA LEU A 496 -13.11 1.35 16.32
C LEU A 496 -12.10 2.13 15.48
N PHE A 497 -11.91 1.76 14.21
CA PHE A 497 -10.90 2.41 13.41
C PHE A 497 -11.31 2.60 11.95
N VAL A 498 -10.80 3.67 11.36
CA VAL A 498 -10.78 3.92 9.92
C VAL A 498 -9.35 3.66 9.45
N SER A 499 -9.18 2.85 8.44
CA SER A 499 -7.87 2.66 7.80
C SER A 499 -8.01 2.22 6.35
N HIS A 500 -7.05 2.61 5.51
CA HIS A 500 -6.85 2.10 4.17
C HIS A 500 -5.72 1.06 4.10
N ASP A 501 -5.01 0.84 5.20
CA ASP A 501 -3.98 -0.18 5.33
C ASP A 501 -4.62 -1.58 5.48
N ARG A 502 -4.61 -2.34 4.41
CA ARG A 502 -5.21 -3.70 4.36
C ARG A 502 -4.55 -4.67 5.33
N TYR A 503 -3.27 -4.48 5.63
CA TYR A 503 -2.55 -5.30 6.59
C TYR A 503 -3.09 -5.04 8.01
N PHE A 504 -3.25 -3.77 8.35
CA PHE A 504 -3.84 -3.34 9.62
C PHE A 504 -5.29 -3.81 9.75
N ILE A 505 -6.12 -3.60 8.73
CA ILE A 505 -7.53 -4.02 8.73
C ILE A 505 -7.63 -5.54 8.90
N ASN A 506 -6.89 -6.32 8.12
CA ASN A 506 -6.95 -7.78 8.17
C ASN A 506 -6.47 -8.37 9.50
N ARG A 507 -5.55 -7.68 10.18
CA ARG A 507 -5.02 -8.08 11.48
C ARG A 507 -6.00 -7.84 12.62
N PHE A 508 -6.75 -6.73 12.57
CA PHE A 508 -7.56 -6.28 13.70
C PHE A 508 -9.06 -6.43 13.51
N ALA A 509 -9.60 -6.26 12.29
CA ALA A 509 -11.03 -6.24 12.09
C ALA A 509 -11.67 -7.61 12.32
N THR A 510 -12.52 -7.69 13.34
CA THR A 510 -13.45 -8.82 13.56
C THR A 510 -14.82 -8.54 12.97
N ARG A 511 -15.14 -7.27 12.71
CA ARG A 511 -16.40 -6.77 12.18
C ARG A 511 -16.14 -5.56 11.27
N VAL A 512 -16.91 -5.41 10.23
CA VAL A 512 -16.74 -4.33 9.24
C VAL A 512 -18.02 -3.53 9.13
N TRP A 513 -17.93 -2.20 9.25
CA TRP A 513 -18.97 -1.25 8.88
C TRP A 513 -18.59 -0.60 7.56
N GLU A 514 -19.38 -0.82 6.52
CA GLU A 514 -19.15 -0.23 5.21
C GLU A 514 -20.07 0.97 4.97
N LEU A 515 -19.48 2.14 4.77
CA LEU A 515 -20.20 3.35 4.39
C LEU A 515 -20.14 3.53 2.87
N ALA A 516 -21.22 3.20 2.19
CA ALA A 516 -21.37 3.30 0.74
C ALA A 516 -22.72 3.90 0.35
N GLY A 517 -22.73 4.87 -0.58
CA GLY A 517 -23.96 5.48 -1.10
C GLY A 517 -24.83 6.15 -0.02
N GLY A 518 -24.24 6.62 1.08
CA GLY A 518 -24.97 7.27 2.19
C GLY A 518 -25.62 6.29 3.18
N VAL A 519 -25.37 4.99 3.03
CA VAL A 519 -25.86 3.93 3.93
C VAL A 519 -24.67 3.25 4.61
N ILE A 520 -24.83 2.90 5.88
CA ILE A 520 -23.83 2.08 6.59
C ILE A 520 -24.36 0.66 6.73
N THR A 521 -23.67 -0.27 6.10
CA THR A 521 -23.97 -1.70 6.17
C THR A 521 -23.03 -2.37 7.16
N ASP A 522 -23.59 -3.20 8.04
CA ASP A 522 -22.87 -3.91 9.08
C ASP A 522 -22.60 -5.36 8.67
N TYR A 523 -21.33 -5.74 8.63
CA TYR A 523 -20.87 -7.08 8.32
C TYR A 523 -20.22 -7.70 9.55
N PRO A 524 -20.90 -8.63 10.26
CA PRO A 524 -20.38 -9.29 11.47
C PRO A 524 -19.33 -10.36 11.08
N MET A 525 -18.31 -9.97 10.34
CA MET A 525 -17.24 -10.84 9.86
C MET A 525 -15.93 -10.08 9.68
N GLY A 526 -14.81 -10.83 9.66
CA GLY A 526 -13.48 -10.28 9.43
C GLY A 526 -13.28 -9.81 7.99
N PHE A 527 -12.25 -8.99 7.78
CA PHE A 527 -11.99 -8.32 6.50
C PHE A 527 -11.78 -9.28 5.32
N ALA A 528 -11.13 -10.43 5.52
CA ALA A 528 -10.92 -11.42 4.46
C ALA A 528 -12.25 -11.97 3.93
N GLN A 529 -13.17 -12.33 4.83
CA GLN A 529 -14.51 -12.82 4.49
C GLN A 529 -15.38 -11.73 3.84
N TYR A 530 -15.30 -10.50 4.37
CA TYR A 530 -15.96 -9.34 3.78
C TYR A 530 -15.51 -9.12 2.33
N ARG A 531 -14.20 -9.18 2.06
CA ARG A 531 -13.69 -9.05 0.68
C ARG A 531 -14.23 -10.13 -0.25
N GLN A 532 -14.24 -11.37 0.18
CA GLN A 532 -14.77 -12.47 -0.61
C GLN A 532 -16.25 -12.26 -0.93
N ALA A 533 -17.06 -11.88 0.06
CA ALA A 533 -18.48 -11.58 -0.14
C ALA A 533 -18.68 -10.43 -1.16
N LYS A 534 -17.84 -9.38 -1.08
CA LYS A 534 -17.88 -8.27 -2.05
C LYS A 534 -17.44 -8.65 -3.45
N GLU A 535 -16.46 -9.52 -3.60
CA GLU A 535 -16.05 -10.06 -4.90
C GLU A 535 -17.18 -10.90 -5.52
N GLU A 536 -17.86 -11.72 -4.73
CA GLU A 536 -19.03 -12.50 -5.15
C GLU A 536 -20.22 -11.59 -5.54
N GLU A 537 -20.53 -10.54 -4.75
CA GLU A 537 -21.55 -9.55 -5.08
C GLU A 537 -21.24 -8.83 -6.40
N ARG A 538 -19.98 -8.40 -6.60
CA ARG A 538 -19.54 -7.75 -7.85
C ARG A 538 -19.63 -8.69 -9.06
N ALA A 539 -19.23 -9.94 -8.89
CA ALA A 539 -19.34 -10.95 -9.95
C ALA A 539 -20.81 -11.22 -10.32
N ALA A 540 -21.69 -11.33 -9.33
CA ALA A 540 -23.12 -11.50 -9.54
C ALA A 540 -23.75 -10.28 -10.23
N ALA A 541 -23.38 -9.06 -9.82
CA ALA A 541 -23.83 -7.82 -10.45
C ALA A 541 -23.35 -7.70 -11.90
N ALA A 542 -22.09 -8.04 -12.18
CA ALA A 542 -21.54 -8.05 -13.53
C ALA A 542 -22.25 -9.07 -14.44
N ALA A 543 -22.55 -10.26 -13.92
CA ALA A 543 -23.34 -11.26 -14.63
C ALA A 543 -24.78 -10.78 -14.91
N ALA A 544 -25.43 -10.11 -13.95
CA ALA A 544 -26.76 -9.53 -14.12
C ALA A 544 -26.80 -8.41 -15.18
N VAL A 545 -25.77 -7.56 -15.24
CA VAL A 545 -25.63 -6.51 -16.27
C VAL A 545 -25.41 -7.13 -17.65
N GLN A 546 -24.63 -8.21 -17.76
CA GLN A 546 -24.48 -8.92 -19.03
C GLN A 546 -25.81 -9.58 -19.49
N VAL A 547 -26.60 -10.07 -18.56
CA VAL A 547 -27.92 -10.62 -18.85
C VAL A 547 -28.91 -9.52 -19.29
N GLN A 548 -28.85 -8.31 -18.69
CA GLN A 548 -29.71 -7.16 -19.07
C GLN A 548 -29.27 -6.51 -20.39
N SER A 549 -27.96 -6.46 -20.68
CA SER A 549 -27.48 -5.96 -21.98
C SER A 549 -27.77 -6.92 -23.13
N ALA A 550 -28.06 -8.18 -22.82
CA ALA A 550 -28.56 -9.20 -23.77
C ALA A 550 -30.08 -9.17 -23.98
N ALA A 551 -30.83 -8.22 -23.42
CA ALA A 551 -32.24 -8.04 -23.75
C ALA A 551 -32.38 -7.54 -25.18
N PRO A 552 -33.18 -8.22 -26.07
CA PRO A 552 -33.10 -8.02 -27.50
C PRO A 552 -33.72 -6.68 -27.91
N LYS A 553 -32.93 -5.82 -28.54
CA LYS A 553 -33.46 -4.80 -29.45
C LYS A 553 -34.21 -5.52 -30.58
N LYS A 554 -35.52 -5.40 -30.62
CA LYS A 554 -36.32 -5.89 -31.73
C LYS A 554 -35.89 -5.18 -33.02
N ASN A 555 -35.14 -5.89 -33.87
CA ASN A 555 -35.20 -5.87 -35.34
C ASN A 555 -33.96 -6.62 -35.89
N GLY A 556 -34.23 -7.69 -36.62
CA GLY A 556 -33.21 -8.35 -37.45
C GLY A 556 -33.38 -9.85 -37.55
N SER A 557 -33.75 -10.30 -38.70
CA SER A 557 -33.71 -11.61 -39.35
C SER A 557 -33.64 -12.91 -38.53
N ARG A 558 -34.49 -13.87 -38.87
CA ARG A 558 -34.60 -15.20 -38.27
C ARG A 558 -33.33 -16.06 -38.27
N GLY A 559 -32.32 -15.77 -39.09
CA GLY A 559 -31.05 -16.51 -39.17
C GLY A 559 -30.12 -16.34 -37.97
N ASN A 560 -30.03 -15.14 -37.41
CA ASN A 560 -29.14 -14.83 -36.28
C ASN A 560 -29.57 -15.43 -34.93
N ARG A 561 -30.83 -15.86 -34.80
CA ARG A 561 -31.34 -16.40 -33.53
C ARG A 561 -30.95 -17.86 -33.31
N ALA A 562 -30.84 -18.65 -34.36
CA ALA A 562 -30.43 -20.06 -34.28
C ALA A 562 -28.90 -20.16 -33.96
N GLN A 563 -28.09 -19.31 -34.60
CA GLN A 563 -26.66 -19.24 -34.38
C GLN A 563 -26.28 -18.77 -32.97
N GLN A 564 -27.02 -17.80 -32.42
CA GLN A 564 -26.82 -17.35 -31.03
C GLN A 564 -27.26 -18.41 -30.01
N ALA A 565 -28.31 -19.18 -30.30
CA ALA A 565 -28.75 -20.28 -29.44
C ALA A 565 -27.73 -21.43 -29.40
N ALA A 566 -27.15 -21.80 -30.56
CA ALA A 566 -26.09 -22.82 -30.64
C ALA A 566 -24.81 -22.42 -29.92
N LYS A 567 -24.33 -21.18 -30.11
CA LYS A 567 -23.16 -20.64 -29.37
C LYS A 567 -23.39 -20.61 -27.85
N LYS A 568 -24.61 -20.32 -27.42
CA LYS A 568 -24.96 -20.32 -26.00
C LYS A 568 -24.97 -21.71 -25.38
N GLN A 569 -25.42 -22.73 -26.13
CA GLN A 569 -25.41 -24.12 -25.69
C GLN A 569 -23.98 -24.68 -25.67
N LEU A 570 -23.12 -24.31 -26.60
CA LEU A 570 -21.70 -24.64 -26.61
C LEU A 570 -20.98 -24.11 -25.35
N THR A 571 -21.18 -22.85 -25.01
CA THR A 571 -20.57 -22.25 -23.81
C THR A 571 -21.05 -22.90 -22.50
N ILE A 572 -22.31 -23.36 -22.44
CA ILE A 572 -22.86 -24.09 -21.29
C ILE A 572 -22.18 -25.45 -21.16
N CYS A 573 -22.03 -26.21 -22.28
CA CYS A 573 -21.30 -27.48 -22.30
C CYS A 573 -19.82 -27.33 -21.90
N GLU A 574 -19.13 -26.32 -22.45
CA GLU A 574 -17.72 -26.02 -22.08
C GLU A 574 -17.56 -25.73 -20.57
N THR A 575 -18.50 -25.00 -19.99
CA THR A 575 -18.49 -24.71 -18.55
C THR A 575 -18.75 -25.96 -17.71
N ALA A 576 -19.61 -26.87 -18.19
CA ALA A 576 -19.90 -28.13 -17.53
C ALA A 576 -18.71 -29.09 -17.61
N ILE A 577 -18.03 -29.17 -18.75
CA ILE A 577 -16.81 -29.95 -18.95
C ILE A 577 -15.70 -29.49 -18.01
N ALA A 578 -15.40 -28.18 -17.98
CA ALA A 578 -14.38 -27.61 -17.10
C ALA A 578 -14.65 -27.88 -15.60
N ARG A 579 -15.93 -27.91 -15.21
CA ARG A 579 -16.31 -28.24 -13.83
C ARG A 579 -16.09 -29.70 -13.52
N LEU A 580 -16.46 -30.62 -14.42
CA LEU A 580 -16.27 -32.06 -14.25
C LEU A 580 -14.78 -32.44 -14.27
N GLU A 581 -13.95 -31.76 -15.06
CA GLU A 581 -12.49 -31.92 -15.05
C GLU A 581 -11.89 -31.49 -13.69
N ALA A 582 -12.36 -30.36 -13.13
CA ALA A 582 -11.92 -29.91 -11.81
C ALA A 582 -12.35 -30.88 -10.69
N ASP A 583 -13.57 -31.44 -10.76
CA ASP A 583 -14.05 -32.44 -9.82
C ASP A 583 -13.27 -33.75 -9.94
N SER A 584 -12.90 -34.21 -11.16
CA SER A 584 -12.03 -35.37 -11.37
C SER A 584 -10.65 -35.18 -10.77
N ALA A 585 -10.01 -34.01 -11.00
CA ALA A 585 -8.71 -33.67 -10.42
C ALA A 585 -8.74 -33.65 -8.88
N ARG A 586 -9.85 -33.11 -8.30
CA ARG A 586 -10.04 -33.14 -6.85
C ARG A 586 -10.14 -34.52 -6.28
N LEU A 587 -10.93 -35.42 -6.92
CA LEU A 587 -11.09 -36.81 -6.50
C LEU A 587 -9.77 -37.59 -6.61
N GLU A 588 -8.96 -37.33 -7.64
CA GLU A 588 -7.61 -37.93 -7.77
C GLU A 588 -6.69 -37.51 -6.63
N ALA A 589 -6.73 -36.22 -6.22
CA ALA A 589 -5.96 -35.74 -5.08
C ALA A 589 -6.43 -36.36 -3.76
N GLU A 590 -7.76 -36.49 -3.54
CA GLU A 590 -8.34 -37.13 -2.36
C GLU A 590 -8.03 -38.65 -2.30
N MET A 591 -7.98 -39.31 -3.45
CA MET A 591 -7.55 -40.71 -3.55
C MET A 591 -6.08 -40.90 -3.19
N ALA A 592 -5.22 -39.98 -3.61
CA ALA A 592 -3.80 -40.00 -3.26
C ALA A 592 -3.56 -39.79 -1.76
N GLU A 593 -4.33 -38.89 -1.13
CA GLU A 593 -4.27 -38.68 0.32
C GLU A 593 -4.79 -39.85 1.15
N ASN A 594 -5.80 -40.57 0.65
CA ASN A 594 -6.43 -41.71 1.36
C ASN A 594 -5.97 -43.10 0.88
N ALA A 595 -4.80 -43.19 0.25
CA ALA A 595 -4.26 -44.43 -0.35
C ALA A 595 -4.12 -45.62 0.63
N CYS A 596 -4.16 -45.40 1.94
CA CYS A 596 -4.07 -46.44 2.95
C CYS A 596 -5.43 -46.95 3.50
N ASP A 597 -6.55 -46.33 3.08
CA ASP A 597 -7.90 -46.67 3.57
C ASP A 597 -8.72 -47.31 2.43
N ALA A 598 -8.79 -48.64 2.44
CA ALA A 598 -9.38 -49.43 1.34
C ALA A 598 -10.90 -49.21 1.15
N GLU A 599 -11.66 -48.88 2.22
CA GLU A 599 -13.10 -48.62 2.11
C GLU A 599 -13.36 -47.24 1.48
N LYS A 600 -12.63 -46.22 1.90
CA LYS A 600 -12.73 -44.85 1.34
C LYS A 600 -12.22 -44.81 -0.09
N LEU A 601 -11.11 -45.50 -0.38
CA LEU A 601 -10.56 -45.57 -1.73
C LEU A 601 -11.56 -46.17 -2.73
N ASN A 602 -12.30 -47.19 -2.32
CA ASN A 602 -13.30 -47.81 -3.18
C ASN A 602 -14.53 -46.91 -3.42
N ALA A 603 -14.94 -46.13 -2.42
CA ALA A 603 -16.00 -45.15 -2.56
C ALA A 603 -15.59 -44.02 -3.51
N LEU A 604 -14.38 -43.45 -3.33
CA LEU A 604 -13.82 -42.38 -4.20
C LEU A 604 -13.62 -42.88 -5.63
N TYR A 605 -13.24 -44.13 -5.82
CA TYR A 605 -13.11 -44.73 -7.15
C TYR A 605 -14.46 -44.87 -7.88
N GLN A 606 -15.53 -45.17 -7.16
CA GLN A 606 -16.88 -45.20 -7.74
C GLN A 606 -17.35 -43.78 -8.12
N GLU A 607 -17.11 -42.77 -7.25
CA GLU A 607 -17.41 -41.38 -7.57
C GLU A 607 -16.61 -40.87 -8.77
N GLN A 608 -15.34 -41.24 -8.87
CA GLN A 608 -14.50 -40.90 -10.04
C GLN A 608 -15.05 -41.52 -11.32
N GLN A 609 -15.47 -42.77 -11.30
CA GLN A 609 -16.09 -43.41 -12.47
C GLN A 609 -17.38 -42.71 -12.90
N ASP A 610 -18.20 -42.27 -11.95
CA ASP A 610 -19.43 -41.54 -12.26
C ASP A 610 -19.15 -40.14 -12.85
N VAL A 611 -18.14 -39.43 -12.34
CA VAL A 611 -17.68 -38.14 -12.89
C VAL A 611 -17.11 -38.33 -14.30
N GLN A 612 -16.29 -39.36 -14.51
CA GLN A 612 -15.70 -39.70 -15.81
C GLN A 612 -16.76 -39.96 -16.87
N LYS A 613 -17.80 -40.75 -16.49
CA LYS A 613 -18.91 -41.06 -17.38
C LYS A 613 -19.75 -39.84 -17.76
N ARG A 614 -19.92 -38.91 -16.82
CA ARG A 614 -20.61 -37.64 -17.11
C ARG A 614 -19.75 -36.73 -17.98
N LEU A 615 -18.45 -36.74 -17.80
CA LEU A 615 -17.50 -35.98 -18.62
C LEU A 615 -17.55 -36.46 -20.08
N GLU A 616 -17.54 -37.79 -20.30
CA GLU A 616 -17.67 -38.39 -21.63
C GLU A 616 -19.00 -37.97 -22.31
N GLN A 617 -20.11 -38.00 -21.57
CA GLN A 617 -21.43 -37.59 -22.09
C GLN A 617 -21.50 -36.10 -22.47
N GLU A 618 -20.89 -35.22 -21.66
CA GLU A 618 -20.88 -33.81 -21.98
C GLU A 618 -19.87 -33.48 -23.11
N MET A 619 -18.79 -34.24 -23.26
CA MET A 619 -17.87 -34.15 -24.41
C MET A 619 -18.52 -34.58 -25.72
N GLU A 620 -19.26 -35.71 -25.75
CA GLU A 620 -20.05 -36.14 -26.90
C GLU A 620 -21.09 -35.07 -27.31
N ARG A 621 -21.76 -34.50 -26.31
CA ARG A 621 -22.73 -33.43 -26.54
C ARG A 621 -22.10 -32.16 -27.06
N TRP A 622 -20.90 -31.82 -26.60
CA TRP A 622 -20.13 -30.67 -27.10
C TRP A 622 -19.74 -30.89 -28.58
N GLU A 623 -19.32 -32.10 -28.93
CA GLU A 623 -18.92 -32.49 -30.28
C GLU A 623 -20.11 -32.39 -31.25
N GLU A 624 -21.29 -32.88 -30.85
CA GLU A 624 -22.52 -32.76 -31.64
C GLU A 624 -22.93 -31.27 -31.85
N LEU A 625 -22.85 -30.43 -30.80
CA LEU A 625 -23.18 -29.04 -30.87
C LEU A 625 -22.16 -28.24 -31.69
N SER A 626 -20.89 -28.61 -31.65
CA SER A 626 -19.81 -28.01 -32.45
C SER A 626 -20.03 -28.29 -33.94
N LEU A 627 -20.33 -29.53 -34.33
CA LEU A 627 -20.66 -29.89 -35.70
C LEU A 627 -21.90 -29.15 -36.21
N GLN A 628 -22.94 -29.02 -35.39
CA GLN A 628 -24.15 -28.27 -35.75
C GLN A 628 -23.88 -26.77 -35.90
N ALA A 629 -22.93 -26.19 -35.14
CA ALA A 629 -22.55 -24.79 -35.25
C ALA A 629 -21.73 -24.54 -36.53
N GLU A 630 -20.82 -25.45 -36.89
CA GLU A 630 -20.04 -25.38 -38.14
C GLU A 630 -20.95 -25.54 -39.40
N GLU A 631 -21.89 -26.47 -39.40
CA GLU A 631 -22.84 -26.63 -40.49
C GLU A 631 -23.77 -25.38 -40.67
N GLN A 632 -24.00 -24.61 -39.59
CA GLN A 632 -24.76 -23.37 -39.65
C GLN A 632 -23.92 -22.14 -40.04
N GLU A 633 -22.57 -22.21 -39.92
CA GLU A 633 -21.68 -21.18 -40.44
C GLU A 633 -21.39 -21.33 -41.96
N GLU A 634 -21.50 -22.54 -42.50
CA GLU A 634 -21.33 -22.81 -43.94
C GLU A 634 -22.60 -22.54 -44.77
N ARG A 635 -23.79 -22.38 -44.13
CA ARG A 635 -25.06 -22.02 -44.77
C ARG A 635 -25.40 -20.52 -44.61
#